data_9af88979e7f19b5bd987d593e487745b
#
_entry.id   9af88979e7f19b5bd987d593e487745b
#
_cell.length_a   1.000
_cell.length_b   1.000
_cell.length_c   1.000
_cell.angle_alpha   90.00
_cell.angle_beta   90.00
_cell.angle_gamma   90.00
#
_symmetry.space_group_name_H-M   'P 1'
#
loop_
_entity.id
_entity.type
_entity.pdbx_description
1 polymer ?
#
loop_
_entity_poly.entity_id
_entity_poly.type
_entity_poly.pdbx_seq_one_letter_code
_entity_poly.pdbx_strand_id
1 'polypeptide(L)'
;MRAFNPWLLLAMASCWPGVVCAQLQLLPDREPQRVFAGDARKVTVIWRSAGDRTADIEVRTRLYQASSATAAPLSEKAWKKIEILPGQTVLESAPMDFPDVNAETRFLIQWLEGTNHVVGKTEVLVYPTNLLSELKPLLGEEDLGVLDPNDELKPLLKQNHVEFSDLGEASLEDFQGKLAIIGPFSTKAQMREGLAQAIQKIARKGAAVFWIQSPPGPKDQIKPSFYIVPEGKGLVVVVQADLVAKLPENPKSQFNLVYFCKLALNPTPFSLPDLKTQP
;
A
#
# COMPACT_ATOMS: atom_id res chain seq x y z
N MET A 1 -74.39 44.87 3.30
CA MET A 1 -73.46 45.15 2.23
C MET A 1 -72.11 45.59 2.86
N ARG A 2 -71.16 44.71 2.99
CA ARG A 2 -69.78 45.04 3.43
C ARG A 2 -68.84 44.50 2.38
N ALA A 3 -68.14 45.38 1.73
CA ALA A 3 -67.19 45.13 0.65
C ALA A 3 -66.00 44.39 1.17
N PHE A 4 -65.69 43.24 0.54
CA PHE A 4 -64.41 42.46 0.72
C PHE A 4 -63.31 43.12 -0.05
N ASN A 5 -62.25 43.45 0.64
CA ASN A 5 -61.05 44.10 0.07
C ASN A 5 -60.06 43.00 -0.37
N PRO A 6 -59.76 42.76 -1.68
CA PRO A 6 -58.97 41.66 -2.15
C PRO A 6 -57.49 42.01 -2.40
N TRP A 7 -56.88 42.79 -1.53
CA TRP A 7 -55.52 43.29 -1.76
C TRP A 7 -54.55 42.99 -0.61
N LEU A 8 -54.46 41.71 -0.25
CA LEU A 8 -53.43 41.28 0.72
C LEU A 8 -52.95 39.88 0.45
N LEU A 9 -52.58 39.61 -0.83
CA LEU A 9 -51.88 38.40 -1.25
C LEU A 9 -50.67 38.79 -2.10
N LEU A 10 -49.69 39.45 -1.46
CA LEU A 10 -48.45 39.69 -2.14
C LEU A 10 -47.28 39.40 -1.20
N ALA A 11 -46.38 38.55 -1.70
CA ALA A 11 -44.97 38.38 -1.33
C ALA A 11 -44.68 37.71 0.00
N MET A 12 -44.89 36.40 0.06
CA MET A 12 -43.86 35.54 0.65
C MET A 12 -43.07 34.92 -0.47
N ALA A 13 -42.21 35.71 -1.10
CA ALA A 13 -41.06 35.18 -1.84
C ALA A 13 -40.13 34.58 -0.80
N SER A 14 -40.29 33.29 -0.56
CA SER A 14 -39.37 32.49 0.23
C SER A 14 -38.01 32.54 -0.48
N CYS A 15 -37.13 33.38 0.01
CA CYS A 15 -35.71 33.16 -0.22
C CYS A 15 -35.34 31.79 0.37
N TRP A 16 -35.43 30.77 -0.42
CA TRP A 16 -34.70 29.55 -0.13
C TRP A 16 -33.20 29.92 -0.17
N PRO A 17 -32.46 29.76 0.94
CA PRO A 17 -31.04 29.86 0.88
C PRO A 17 -30.61 28.80 -0.12
N GLY A 18 -30.07 29.23 -1.26
CA GLY A 18 -29.50 28.32 -2.24
C GLY A 18 -28.51 27.45 -1.50
N VAL A 19 -28.75 26.15 -1.51
CA VAL A 19 -27.76 25.17 -1.08
C VAL A 19 -26.57 25.41 -1.99
N VAL A 20 -25.54 26.03 -1.47
CA VAL A 20 -24.25 26.15 -2.16
C VAL A 20 -23.71 24.74 -2.26
N CYS A 21 -24.05 24.06 -3.34
CA CYS A 21 -23.43 22.79 -3.67
C CYS A 21 -21.93 23.05 -3.80
N ALA A 22 -21.14 22.35 -3.04
CA ALA A 22 -19.68 22.36 -3.18
C ALA A 22 -19.35 22.14 -4.66
N GLN A 23 -18.66 23.12 -5.26
CA GLN A 23 -18.27 23.03 -6.66
C GLN A 23 -17.24 21.95 -6.90
N LEU A 24 -16.45 21.63 -5.87
CA LEU A 24 -15.40 20.63 -5.90
C LEU A 24 -15.78 19.42 -5.09
N GLN A 25 -15.60 18.24 -5.67
CA GLN A 25 -15.84 16.96 -5.02
C GLN A 25 -14.58 16.08 -5.10
N LEU A 26 -14.16 15.54 -3.96
CA LEU A 26 -13.15 14.50 -3.91
C LEU A 26 -13.80 13.15 -4.20
N LEU A 27 -13.25 12.40 -5.17
CA LEU A 27 -13.66 11.02 -5.39
C LEU A 27 -12.91 10.13 -4.37
N PRO A 28 -13.63 9.32 -3.58
CA PRO A 28 -13.00 8.51 -2.55
C PRO A 28 -12.17 7.37 -3.17
N ASP A 29 -11.05 7.08 -2.56
CA ASP A 29 -10.28 5.88 -2.86
C ASP A 29 -11.04 4.63 -2.45
N ARG A 30 -10.87 3.54 -3.20
CA ARG A 30 -11.47 2.23 -2.86
C ARG A 30 -10.76 1.56 -1.68
N GLU A 31 -9.47 1.81 -1.54
CA GLU A 31 -8.61 1.29 -0.47
C GLU A 31 -7.74 2.43 0.08
N PRO A 32 -7.31 2.34 1.35
CA PRO A 32 -6.33 3.27 1.90
C PRO A 32 -5.06 3.29 1.07
N GLN A 33 -4.52 4.48 0.82
CA GLN A 33 -3.21 4.60 0.20
C GLN A 33 -2.12 4.17 1.18
N ARG A 34 -1.00 3.68 0.66
CA ARG A 34 0.10 3.15 1.46
C ARG A 34 1.38 3.89 1.11
N VAL A 35 2.00 4.48 2.13
CA VAL A 35 3.25 5.24 1.98
C VAL A 35 4.21 4.93 3.13
N PHE A 36 5.49 5.20 2.94
CA PHE A 36 6.44 5.23 4.05
C PHE A 36 6.33 6.53 4.85
N ALA A 37 6.74 6.50 6.11
CA ALA A 37 6.96 7.71 6.89
C ALA A 37 7.99 8.63 6.24
N GLY A 38 7.98 9.92 6.61
CA GLY A 38 8.91 10.93 6.13
C GLY A 38 8.26 12.05 5.32
N ASP A 39 9.12 12.95 4.84
CA ASP A 39 8.69 14.18 4.19
C ASP A 39 8.29 13.97 2.72
N ALA A 40 7.43 14.85 2.24
CA ALA A 40 7.02 14.97 0.84
C ALA A 40 6.52 13.67 0.19
N ARG A 41 5.88 12.80 0.97
CA ARG A 41 5.28 11.56 0.44
C ARG A 41 4.09 11.89 -0.45
N LYS A 42 4.04 11.28 -1.61
CA LYS A 42 2.99 11.53 -2.61
C LYS A 42 1.70 10.83 -2.22
N VAL A 43 0.65 11.60 -2.00
CA VAL A 43 -0.73 11.14 -1.83
C VAL A 43 -1.53 11.54 -3.05
N THR A 44 -2.12 10.57 -3.72
CA THR A 44 -2.88 10.79 -4.95
C THR A 44 -4.33 11.14 -4.60
N VAL A 45 -4.90 12.11 -5.29
CA VAL A 45 -6.29 12.54 -5.12
C VAL A 45 -6.96 12.76 -6.45
N ILE A 46 -8.23 12.40 -6.54
CA ILE A 46 -9.03 12.59 -7.74
C ILE A 46 -10.12 13.62 -7.44
N TRP A 47 -10.05 14.73 -8.15
CA TRP A 47 -10.98 15.83 -8.04
C TRP A 47 -11.97 15.84 -9.20
N ARG A 48 -13.22 16.16 -8.91
CA ARG A 48 -14.26 16.36 -9.92
C ARG A 48 -14.97 17.67 -9.66
N SER A 49 -15.19 18.46 -10.71
CA SER A 49 -16.10 19.59 -10.65
C SER A 49 -17.54 19.10 -10.77
N ALA A 50 -18.35 19.37 -9.75
CA ALA A 50 -19.77 19.04 -9.72
C ALA A 50 -20.67 20.21 -10.17
N GLY A 51 -20.10 21.41 -10.34
CA GLY A 51 -20.80 22.62 -10.75
C GLY A 51 -20.85 22.80 -12.27
N ASP A 52 -21.63 23.81 -12.69
CA ASP A 52 -21.77 24.28 -14.07
C ASP A 52 -20.75 25.37 -14.44
N ARG A 53 -19.91 25.77 -13.49
CA ARG A 53 -18.86 26.78 -13.63
C ARG A 53 -17.51 26.19 -13.32
N THR A 54 -16.44 26.83 -13.82
CA THR A 54 -15.07 26.49 -13.44
C THR A 54 -14.91 26.65 -11.94
N ALA A 55 -14.44 25.58 -11.28
CA ALA A 55 -14.07 25.62 -9.87
C ALA A 55 -12.65 26.19 -9.77
N ASP A 56 -12.52 27.35 -9.09
CA ASP A 56 -11.24 28.00 -8.80
C ASP A 56 -11.11 28.10 -7.28
N ILE A 57 -10.44 27.13 -6.67
CA ILE A 57 -10.52 26.89 -5.23
C ILE A 57 -9.12 26.75 -4.65
N GLU A 58 -8.87 27.43 -3.54
CA GLU A 58 -7.69 27.22 -2.71
C GLU A 58 -7.94 26.03 -1.78
N VAL A 59 -7.18 24.96 -1.98
CA VAL A 59 -7.30 23.73 -1.20
C VAL A 59 -6.26 23.71 -0.08
N ARG A 60 -6.73 23.36 1.11
CA ARG A 60 -5.93 23.14 2.31
C ARG A 60 -6.02 21.68 2.73
N THR A 61 -5.04 21.20 3.47
CA THR A 61 -5.02 19.84 4.04
C THR A 61 -4.95 19.92 5.55
N ARG A 62 -5.69 19.05 6.22
CA ARG A 62 -5.59 18.85 7.66
C ARG A 62 -5.31 17.38 7.92
N LEU A 63 -4.16 17.11 8.54
CA LEU A 63 -3.69 15.76 8.82
C LEU A 63 -4.05 15.35 10.23
N TYR A 64 -4.57 14.14 10.38
CA TYR A 64 -4.86 13.49 11.67
C TYR A 64 -4.17 12.15 11.75
N GLN A 65 -3.66 11.80 12.92
CA GLN A 65 -3.35 10.42 13.26
C GLN A 65 -4.63 9.76 13.80
N ALA A 66 -5.06 8.68 13.18
CA ALA A 66 -6.30 7.99 13.53
C ALA A 66 -6.02 6.68 14.27
N SER A 67 -6.78 6.44 15.33
CA SER A 67 -6.88 5.15 16.01
C SER A 67 -8.28 4.58 15.82
N SER A 68 -8.58 3.44 16.42
CA SER A 68 -9.93 2.85 16.39
C SER A 68 -10.99 3.73 17.07
N ALA A 69 -10.60 4.61 17.98
CA ALA A 69 -11.52 5.40 18.80
C ALA A 69 -11.37 6.91 18.64
N THR A 70 -10.20 7.41 18.22
CA THR A 70 -9.89 8.84 18.21
C THR A 70 -9.10 9.25 16.98
N ALA A 71 -9.16 10.54 16.65
CA ALA A 71 -8.32 11.16 15.64
C ALA A 71 -7.67 12.41 16.24
N ALA A 72 -6.34 12.39 16.38
CA ALA A 72 -5.56 13.50 16.90
C ALA A 72 -5.08 14.39 15.75
N PRO A 73 -5.34 15.71 15.77
CA PRO A 73 -4.86 16.63 14.74
C PRO A 73 -3.34 16.78 14.87
N LEU A 74 -2.63 16.76 13.75
CA LEU A 74 -1.19 16.92 13.68
C LEU A 74 -0.77 18.21 12.99
N SER A 75 -1.32 18.49 11.82
CA SER A 75 -0.95 19.67 11.03
C SER A 75 -2.08 20.13 10.13
N GLU A 76 -2.04 21.42 9.80
CA GLU A 76 -2.88 22.03 8.76
C GLU A 76 -1.98 22.88 7.87
N LYS A 77 -2.09 22.70 6.53
CA LYS A 77 -1.26 23.41 5.55
C LYS A 77 -2.11 23.82 4.35
N ALA A 78 -1.83 25.01 3.79
CA ALA A 78 -2.26 25.32 2.44
C ALA A 78 -1.54 24.37 1.48
N TRP A 79 -2.27 23.84 0.50
CA TRP A 79 -1.66 22.97 -0.50
C TRP A 79 -1.48 23.70 -1.82
N LYS A 80 -2.54 23.92 -2.57
CA LYS A 80 -2.48 24.64 -3.83
C LYS A 80 -3.86 25.17 -4.24
N LYS A 81 -3.83 26.10 -5.19
CA LYS A 81 -5.02 26.53 -5.91
C LYS A 81 -5.31 25.53 -7.04
N ILE A 82 -6.55 25.06 -7.14
CA ILE A 82 -7.01 24.11 -8.15
C ILE A 82 -8.04 24.78 -9.03
N GLU A 83 -7.82 24.71 -10.33
CA GLU A 83 -8.76 25.14 -11.35
C GLU A 83 -9.26 23.92 -12.14
N ILE A 84 -10.57 23.66 -12.10
CA ILE A 84 -11.20 22.52 -12.77
C ILE A 84 -12.41 22.98 -13.55
N LEU A 85 -12.46 22.65 -14.84
CA LEU A 85 -13.59 22.96 -15.70
C LEU A 85 -14.84 22.15 -15.34
N PRO A 86 -16.06 22.63 -15.68
CA PRO A 86 -17.30 21.91 -15.44
C PRO A 86 -17.26 20.47 -15.94
N GLY A 87 -17.63 19.52 -15.06
CA GLY A 87 -17.65 18.08 -15.37
C GLY A 87 -16.27 17.41 -15.54
N GLN A 88 -15.17 18.17 -15.46
CA GLN A 88 -13.82 17.61 -15.56
C GLN A 88 -13.45 16.82 -14.29
N THR A 89 -12.68 15.76 -14.52
CA THR A 89 -12.05 14.98 -13.44
C THR A 89 -10.53 15.09 -13.58
N VAL A 90 -9.83 15.42 -12.50
CA VAL A 90 -8.38 15.67 -12.49
C VAL A 90 -7.73 14.81 -11.42
N LEU A 91 -6.66 14.11 -11.82
CA LEU A 91 -5.80 13.36 -10.93
C LEU A 91 -4.64 14.26 -10.48
N GLU A 92 -4.47 14.42 -9.17
CA GLU A 92 -3.43 15.24 -8.58
C GLU A 92 -2.62 14.44 -7.57
N SER A 93 -1.39 14.90 -7.32
CA SER A 93 -0.50 14.32 -6.34
C SER A 93 -0.08 15.38 -5.33
N ALA A 94 -0.46 15.18 -4.07
CA ALA A 94 -0.13 16.10 -2.98
C ALA A 94 1.08 15.59 -2.20
N PRO A 95 2.12 16.41 -2.01
CA PRO A 95 3.21 16.07 -1.09
C PRO A 95 2.71 16.23 0.35
N MET A 96 2.82 15.17 1.13
CA MET A 96 2.43 15.12 2.54
C MET A 96 3.61 14.71 3.40
N ASP A 97 3.75 15.35 4.56
CA ASP A 97 4.77 14.98 5.55
C ASP A 97 4.10 14.10 6.61
N PHE A 98 4.64 12.91 6.79
CA PHE A 98 4.18 11.98 7.83
C PHE A 98 5.27 11.80 8.89
N PRO A 99 4.91 11.84 10.19
CA PRO A 99 5.87 11.57 11.25
C PRO A 99 6.39 10.15 11.16
N ASP A 100 7.55 9.90 11.76
CA ASP A 100 8.08 8.57 11.91
C ASP A 100 7.12 7.69 12.71
N VAL A 101 6.98 6.45 12.28
CA VAL A 101 6.12 5.45 12.90
C VAL A 101 6.92 4.16 13.13
N ASN A 102 6.58 3.44 14.21
CA ASN A 102 7.23 2.17 14.55
C ASN A 102 6.48 0.95 14.00
N ALA A 103 5.25 1.14 13.54
CA ALA A 103 4.39 0.11 12.96
C ALA A 103 3.42 0.75 11.97
N GLU A 104 2.68 -0.06 11.23
CA GLU A 104 1.58 0.42 10.40
C GLU A 104 0.67 1.35 11.20
N THR A 105 0.59 2.60 10.78
CA THR A 105 -0.19 3.63 11.46
C THR A 105 -1.15 4.29 10.48
N ARG A 106 -2.40 4.44 10.90
CA ARG A 106 -3.46 5.04 10.09
C ARG A 106 -3.47 6.55 10.25
N PHE A 107 -3.52 7.25 9.11
CA PHE A 107 -3.70 8.69 9.03
C PHE A 107 -4.94 9.02 8.20
N LEU A 108 -5.55 10.15 8.52
CA LEU A 108 -6.68 10.71 7.80
C LEU A 108 -6.31 12.12 7.33
N ILE A 109 -6.41 12.36 6.04
CA ILE A 109 -6.24 13.69 5.45
C ILE A 109 -7.63 14.24 5.14
N GLN A 110 -7.98 15.37 5.75
CA GLN A 110 -9.15 16.16 5.35
C GLN A 110 -8.72 17.19 4.32
N TRP A 111 -9.46 17.26 3.25
CA TRP A 111 -9.30 18.26 2.20
C TRP A 111 -10.33 19.34 2.41
N LEU A 112 -9.88 20.59 2.47
CA LEU A 112 -10.69 21.73 2.84
C LEU A 112 -10.69 22.74 1.71
N GLU A 113 -11.88 23.28 1.40
CA GLU A 113 -12.07 24.48 0.61
C GLU A 113 -12.11 25.68 1.57
N GLY A 114 -11.18 26.61 1.38
CA GLY A 114 -11.01 27.72 2.32
C GLY A 114 -10.60 27.24 3.72
N THR A 115 -11.24 27.75 4.77
CA THR A 115 -10.83 27.49 6.15
C THR A 115 -11.50 26.30 6.81
N ASN A 116 -12.76 26.00 6.48
CA ASN A 116 -13.55 25.01 7.25
C ASN A 116 -14.44 24.09 6.43
N HIS A 117 -14.61 24.33 5.14
CA HIS A 117 -15.47 23.49 4.31
C HIS A 117 -14.75 22.22 3.89
N VAL A 118 -15.12 21.06 4.46
CA VAL A 118 -14.54 19.76 4.12
C VAL A 118 -15.13 19.25 2.83
N VAL A 119 -14.33 19.16 1.77
CA VAL A 119 -14.71 18.62 0.45
C VAL A 119 -14.50 17.12 0.33
N GLY A 120 -13.66 16.55 1.20
CA GLY A 120 -13.44 15.11 1.22
C GLY A 120 -12.38 14.65 2.20
N LYS A 121 -12.16 13.34 2.23
CA LYS A 121 -11.17 12.70 3.12
C LYS A 121 -10.45 11.60 2.36
N THR A 122 -9.14 11.47 2.64
CA THR A 122 -8.29 10.36 2.15
C THR A 122 -7.70 9.63 3.34
N GLU A 123 -7.81 8.32 3.34
CA GLU A 123 -7.19 7.45 4.33
C GLU A 123 -5.83 6.97 3.84
N VAL A 124 -4.81 7.06 4.70
CA VAL A 124 -3.44 6.67 4.38
C VAL A 124 -2.90 5.77 5.48
N LEU A 125 -2.34 4.64 5.10
CA LEU A 125 -1.56 3.75 5.96
C LEU A 125 -0.09 4.10 5.80
N VAL A 126 0.54 4.52 6.87
CA VAL A 126 1.95 4.91 6.91
C VAL A 126 2.75 3.81 7.57
N TYR A 127 3.86 3.46 6.93
CA TYR A 127 4.75 2.39 7.36
C TYR A 127 6.12 2.93 7.75
N PRO A 128 6.84 2.28 8.68
CA PRO A 128 8.23 2.61 8.95
C PRO A 128 9.11 2.40 7.72
N THR A 129 10.13 3.23 7.55
CA THR A 129 11.05 3.16 6.39
C THR A 129 11.98 1.95 6.42
N ASN A 130 12.08 1.27 7.55
CA ASN A 130 12.98 0.14 7.79
C ASN A 130 12.26 -1.21 7.91
N LEU A 131 11.14 -1.40 7.20
CA LEU A 131 10.35 -2.64 7.28
C LEU A 131 11.17 -3.92 7.09
N LEU A 132 12.12 -3.93 6.14
CA LEU A 132 12.95 -5.09 5.89
C LEU A 132 13.88 -5.45 7.05
N SER A 133 14.18 -4.51 7.94
CA SER A 133 14.97 -4.81 9.14
C SER A 133 14.25 -5.76 10.12
N GLU A 134 12.93 -5.94 9.98
CA GLU A 134 12.17 -6.93 10.74
C GLU A 134 12.59 -8.38 10.42
N LEU A 135 13.32 -8.62 9.35
CA LEU A 135 13.88 -9.94 9.05
C LEU A 135 14.96 -10.35 10.05
N LYS A 136 15.74 -9.40 10.60
CA LYS A 136 16.81 -9.67 11.55
C LYS A 136 16.36 -10.46 12.79
N PRO A 137 15.35 -9.98 13.57
CA PRO A 137 14.91 -10.69 14.75
C PRO A 137 14.27 -12.05 14.45
N LEU A 138 13.79 -12.27 13.22
CA LEU A 138 13.22 -13.56 12.79
C LEU A 138 14.28 -14.63 12.58
N LEU A 139 15.46 -14.23 12.11
CA LEU A 139 16.54 -15.11 11.77
C LEU A 139 17.40 -15.44 12.99
N GLY A 140 17.52 -14.50 13.93
CA GLY A 140 18.45 -14.61 15.06
C GLY A 140 19.90 -14.60 14.56
N GLU A 141 20.68 -15.59 15.00
CA GLU A 141 22.07 -15.80 14.55
C GLU A 141 22.17 -16.73 13.32
N GLU A 142 21.02 -17.18 12.79
CA GLU A 142 20.98 -18.13 11.69
C GLU A 142 20.96 -17.42 10.34
N ASP A 143 21.62 -18.02 9.33
CA ASP A 143 21.83 -17.41 8.04
C ASP A 143 20.56 -17.30 7.19
N LEU A 144 20.43 -16.14 6.54
CA LEU A 144 19.54 -15.91 5.41
C LEU A 144 20.28 -16.21 4.12
N GLY A 145 19.75 -17.08 3.28
CA GLY A 145 20.22 -17.27 1.91
C GLY A 145 19.36 -16.47 0.91
N VAL A 146 19.99 -15.85 -0.08
CA VAL A 146 19.25 -15.09 -1.11
C VAL A 146 19.74 -15.48 -2.50
N LEU A 147 18.85 -16.06 -3.30
CA LEU A 147 19.04 -16.26 -4.73
C LEU A 147 18.21 -15.22 -5.49
N ASP A 148 18.86 -14.15 -5.93
CA ASP A 148 18.26 -13.01 -6.62
C ASP A 148 18.98 -12.75 -7.92
N PRO A 149 18.56 -13.38 -9.04
CA PRO A 149 19.28 -13.30 -10.32
C PRO A 149 19.26 -11.91 -10.97
N ASN A 150 18.36 -11.04 -10.53
CA ASN A 150 18.20 -9.70 -11.09
C ASN A 150 18.79 -8.60 -10.22
N ASP A 151 19.33 -8.95 -9.04
CA ASP A 151 19.83 -8.00 -8.03
C ASP A 151 18.79 -6.91 -7.64
N GLU A 152 17.52 -7.28 -7.57
CA GLU A 152 16.44 -6.38 -7.20
C GLU A 152 16.22 -6.31 -5.67
N LEU A 153 16.45 -7.42 -4.97
CA LEU A 153 16.26 -7.55 -3.53
C LEU A 153 17.53 -7.31 -2.72
N LYS A 154 18.67 -7.87 -3.17
CA LYS A 154 19.95 -7.80 -2.46
C LYS A 154 20.39 -6.38 -2.08
N PRO A 155 20.30 -5.33 -2.96
CA PRO A 155 20.66 -3.96 -2.60
C PRO A 155 19.82 -3.42 -1.43
N LEU A 156 18.53 -3.74 -1.42
CA LEU A 156 17.60 -3.29 -0.37
C LEU A 156 17.86 -3.97 0.96
N LEU A 157 18.19 -5.26 0.97
CA LEU A 157 18.58 -5.97 2.17
C LEU A 157 19.86 -5.35 2.76
N LYS A 158 20.86 -5.06 1.93
CA LYS A 158 22.09 -4.37 2.36
C LYS A 158 21.82 -2.99 2.93
N GLN A 159 20.95 -2.19 2.27
CA GLN A 159 20.55 -0.87 2.74
C GLN A 159 19.87 -0.92 4.13
N ASN A 160 19.12 -1.97 4.40
CA ASN A 160 18.46 -2.22 5.68
C ASN A 160 19.36 -2.99 6.68
N HIS A 161 20.63 -3.15 6.35
CA HIS A 161 21.61 -3.87 7.18
C HIS A 161 21.18 -5.32 7.49
N VAL A 162 20.47 -5.97 6.61
CA VAL A 162 20.13 -7.39 6.71
C VAL A 162 21.24 -8.19 6.06
N GLU A 163 21.95 -8.99 6.85
CA GLU A 163 23.01 -9.86 6.38
C GLU A 163 22.43 -11.08 5.70
N PHE A 164 23.10 -11.55 4.64
CA PHE A 164 22.68 -12.73 3.89
C PHE A 164 23.85 -13.38 3.15
N SER A 165 23.71 -14.68 2.89
CA SER A 165 24.59 -15.44 2.00
C SER A 165 24.05 -15.40 0.57
N ASP A 166 24.88 -15.06 -0.42
CA ASP A 166 24.50 -15.05 -1.83
C ASP A 166 24.47 -16.46 -2.40
N LEU A 167 23.28 -17.00 -2.62
CA LEU A 167 23.09 -18.34 -3.18
C LEU A 167 23.34 -18.39 -4.69
N GLY A 168 23.57 -17.26 -5.35
CA GLY A 168 23.99 -17.22 -6.74
C GLY A 168 25.39 -17.75 -6.98
N GLU A 169 26.29 -17.61 -6.01
CA GLU A 169 27.68 -18.06 -6.04
C GLU A 169 27.83 -19.45 -5.41
N ALA A 170 27.07 -19.74 -4.33
CA ALA A 170 27.09 -21.03 -3.65
C ALA A 170 26.11 -22.02 -4.28
N SER A 171 26.34 -23.32 -4.07
CA SER A 171 25.35 -24.33 -4.41
C SER A 171 24.13 -24.19 -3.50
N LEU A 172 22.94 -23.99 -4.07
CA LEU A 172 21.70 -23.91 -3.31
C LEU A 172 21.48 -25.16 -2.45
N GLU A 173 21.89 -26.33 -2.95
CA GLU A 173 21.74 -27.60 -2.25
C GLU A 173 22.57 -27.72 -0.96
N ASP A 174 23.64 -26.94 -0.85
CA ASP A 174 24.53 -26.95 0.31
C ASP A 174 24.13 -25.92 1.36
N PHE A 175 23.07 -25.14 1.10
CA PHE A 175 22.55 -24.18 2.05
C PHE A 175 22.08 -24.86 3.34
N GLN A 176 22.54 -24.35 4.49
CA GLN A 176 22.23 -24.86 5.82
C GLN A 176 21.59 -23.81 6.74
N GLY A 177 21.35 -22.60 6.23
CA GLY A 177 20.70 -21.54 7.01
C GLY A 177 19.21 -21.80 7.24
N LYS A 178 18.58 -20.91 7.95
CA LYS A 178 17.20 -21.03 8.42
C LYS A 178 16.17 -20.66 7.36
N LEU A 179 16.45 -19.62 6.56
CA LEU A 179 15.53 -19.08 5.56
C LEU A 179 16.25 -18.86 4.24
N ALA A 180 15.69 -19.37 3.15
CA ALA A 180 16.12 -19.04 1.79
C ALA A 180 15.05 -18.23 1.08
N ILE A 181 15.41 -17.05 0.52
CA ILE A 181 14.57 -16.27 -0.39
C ILE A 181 15.06 -16.53 -1.82
N ILE A 182 14.19 -16.99 -2.69
CA ILE A 182 14.51 -17.42 -4.04
C ILE A 182 13.67 -16.67 -5.06
N GLY A 183 14.31 -15.98 -5.99
CA GLY A 183 13.70 -15.10 -6.99
C GLY A 183 13.65 -13.63 -6.55
N PRO A 184 13.04 -12.76 -7.35
CA PRO A 184 12.22 -13.09 -8.53
C PRO A 184 13.02 -13.49 -9.76
N PHE A 185 12.37 -14.15 -10.70
CA PHE A 185 12.93 -14.51 -12.00
C PHE A 185 12.21 -13.74 -13.09
N SER A 186 12.91 -12.96 -13.90
CA SER A 186 12.32 -12.21 -15.03
C SER A 186 11.91 -13.12 -16.17
N THR A 187 12.61 -14.22 -16.35
CA THR A 187 12.36 -15.19 -17.42
C THR A 187 12.51 -16.63 -16.91
N LYS A 188 11.83 -17.57 -17.60
CA LYS A 188 12.00 -19.00 -17.32
C LYS A 188 13.45 -19.48 -17.54
N ALA A 189 14.20 -18.83 -18.44
CA ALA A 189 15.58 -19.19 -18.72
C ALA A 189 16.54 -18.94 -17.54
N GLN A 190 16.19 -17.99 -16.65
CA GLN A 190 16.95 -17.76 -15.42
C GLN A 190 16.73 -18.84 -14.36
N MET A 191 15.63 -19.59 -14.45
CA MET A 191 15.40 -20.76 -13.59
C MET A 191 16.25 -21.90 -14.10
N ARG A 192 17.30 -22.25 -13.35
CA ARG A 192 18.17 -23.40 -13.67
C ARG A 192 17.35 -24.66 -13.70
N GLU A 193 17.73 -25.58 -14.61
CA GLU A 193 17.23 -26.95 -14.57
C GLU A 193 17.56 -27.57 -13.20
N GLY A 194 16.56 -28.19 -12.56
CA GLY A 194 16.74 -28.74 -11.21
C GLY A 194 16.48 -27.76 -10.04
N LEU A 195 16.16 -26.48 -10.29
CA LEU A 195 15.92 -25.51 -9.21
C LEU A 195 14.84 -26.00 -8.23
N ALA A 196 13.72 -26.52 -8.73
CA ALA A 196 12.64 -27.03 -7.88
C ALA A 196 13.11 -28.19 -6.99
N GLN A 197 13.93 -29.09 -7.53
CA GLN A 197 14.52 -30.22 -6.78
C GLN A 197 15.49 -29.73 -5.71
N ALA A 198 16.32 -28.72 -6.02
CA ALA A 198 17.22 -28.10 -5.06
C ALA A 198 16.44 -27.43 -3.91
N ILE A 199 15.39 -26.68 -4.22
CA ILE A 199 14.48 -26.09 -3.23
C ILE A 199 13.88 -27.17 -2.31
N GLN A 200 13.35 -28.24 -2.88
CA GLN A 200 12.80 -29.36 -2.08
C GLN A 200 13.88 -30.01 -1.19
N LYS A 201 15.09 -30.15 -1.70
CA LYS A 201 16.21 -30.75 -0.94
C LYS A 201 16.57 -29.95 0.29
N ILE A 202 16.71 -28.62 0.18
CA ILE A 202 17.01 -27.76 1.33
C ILE A 202 15.84 -27.70 2.31
N ALA A 203 14.60 -27.65 1.82
CA ALA A 203 13.41 -27.67 2.68
C ALA A 203 13.31 -28.99 3.45
N ARG A 204 13.62 -30.15 2.84
CA ARG A 204 13.66 -31.44 3.54
C ARG A 204 14.70 -31.49 4.65
N LYS A 205 15.80 -30.75 4.54
CA LYS A 205 16.82 -30.60 5.58
C LYS A 205 16.35 -29.72 6.75
N GLY A 206 15.30 -28.90 6.56
CA GLY A 206 14.70 -28.07 7.60
C GLY A 206 14.70 -26.56 7.31
N ALA A 207 15.27 -26.11 6.19
CA ALA A 207 15.22 -24.70 5.82
C ALA A 207 13.79 -24.29 5.46
N ALA A 208 13.38 -23.11 5.90
CA ALA A 208 12.22 -22.43 5.38
C ALA A 208 12.57 -21.81 4.00
N VAL A 209 11.69 -21.92 3.04
CA VAL A 209 11.92 -21.34 1.71
C VAL A 209 10.78 -20.42 1.32
N PHE A 210 11.13 -19.19 0.94
CA PHE A 210 10.23 -18.25 0.30
C PHE A 210 10.60 -18.14 -1.18
N TRP A 211 9.77 -18.70 -2.04
CA TRP A 211 9.99 -18.74 -3.48
C TRP A 211 9.08 -17.76 -4.22
N ILE A 212 9.67 -16.74 -4.80
CA ILE A 212 8.99 -15.70 -5.59
C ILE A 212 9.03 -16.12 -7.06
N GLN A 213 7.90 -16.53 -7.58
CA GLN A 213 7.71 -16.84 -8.99
C GLN A 213 7.11 -15.64 -9.71
N SER A 214 7.70 -15.24 -10.83
CA SER A 214 7.07 -14.26 -11.71
C SER A 214 5.78 -14.83 -12.29
N PRO A 215 4.68 -14.04 -12.33
CA PRO A 215 3.45 -14.51 -12.91
C PRO A 215 3.64 -14.87 -14.40
N PRO A 216 3.15 -16.03 -14.86
CA PRO A 216 3.20 -16.40 -16.26
C PRO A 216 2.16 -15.58 -17.06
N GLY A 217 2.60 -14.66 -17.92
CA GLY A 217 1.72 -13.96 -18.87
C GLY A 217 1.54 -12.46 -18.63
N PRO A 218 0.60 -11.81 -19.33
CA PRO A 218 0.35 -10.38 -19.20
C PRO A 218 -0.01 -10.01 -17.76
N LYS A 219 0.63 -8.98 -17.21
CA LYS A 219 0.49 -8.56 -15.80
C LYS A 219 -0.95 -8.28 -15.35
N ASP A 220 -1.85 -7.99 -16.30
CA ASP A 220 -3.23 -7.59 -16.03
C ASP A 220 -4.22 -8.76 -15.85
N GLN A 221 -3.80 -10.00 -16.11
CA GLN A 221 -4.70 -11.16 -16.10
C GLN A 221 -4.49 -12.13 -14.95
N ILE A 222 -3.45 -11.95 -14.13
CA ILE A 222 -3.10 -12.92 -13.10
C ILE A 222 -3.43 -12.36 -11.72
N LYS A 223 -4.38 -12.98 -11.05
CA LYS A 223 -4.61 -12.71 -9.63
C LYS A 223 -3.39 -13.19 -8.85
N PRO A 224 -2.81 -12.35 -7.97
CA PRO A 224 -1.77 -12.78 -7.08
C PRO A 224 -2.21 -14.03 -6.33
N SER A 225 -1.41 -15.08 -6.39
CA SER A 225 -1.70 -16.32 -5.68
C SER A 225 -0.48 -16.76 -4.88
N PHE A 226 -0.73 -17.41 -3.78
CA PHE A 226 0.32 -18.08 -3.03
C PHE A 226 -0.18 -19.47 -2.59
N TYR A 227 0.77 -20.38 -2.40
CA TYR A 227 0.51 -21.70 -1.84
C TYR A 227 1.67 -22.16 -0.97
N ILE A 228 1.39 -23.09 -0.09
CA ILE A 228 2.33 -23.58 0.90
C ILE A 228 2.54 -25.07 0.65
N VAL A 229 3.79 -25.49 0.57
CA VAL A 229 4.19 -26.87 0.36
C VAL A 229 5.04 -27.33 1.53
N PRO A 230 4.54 -28.20 2.42
CA PRO A 230 5.38 -28.85 3.42
C PRO A 230 6.36 -29.80 2.75
N GLU A 231 7.63 -29.70 3.08
CA GLU A 231 8.68 -30.58 2.54
C GLU A 231 9.60 -31.08 3.67
N GLY A 232 9.37 -32.29 4.13
CA GLY A 232 10.15 -32.90 5.21
C GLY A 232 10.07 -32.13 6.51
N LYS A 233 11.16 -31.49 6.95
CA LYS A 233 11.22 -30.67 8.17
C LYS A 233 10.99 -29.18 7.91
N GLY A 234 11.01 -28.75 6.66
CA GLY A 234 10.89 -27.36 6.27
C GLY A 234 9.58 -27.07 5.54
N LEU A 235 9.42 -25.81 5.16
CA LEU A 235 8.24 -25.31 4.48
C LEU A 235 8.65 -24.46 3.27
N VAL A 236 7.95 -24.65 2.15
CA VAL A 236 8.11 -23.81 0.97
C VAL A 236 6.86 -22.96 0.80
N VAL A 237 7.01 -21.63 0.90
CA VAL A 237 5.97 -20.67 0.55
C VAL A 237 6.25 -20.18 -0.86
N VAL A 238 5.35 -20.46 -1.78
CA VAL A 238 5.46 -20.04 -3.18
C VAL A 238 4.49 -18.89 -3.43
N VAL A 239 4.98 -17.77 -3.96
CA VAL A 239 4.16 -16.64 -4.32
C VAL A 239 4.30 -16.34 -5.80
N GLN A 240 3.15 -16.31 -6.49
CA GLN A 240 3.04 -15.94 -7.90
C GLN A 240 2.51 -14.51 -8.00
N ALA A 241 3.39 -13.56 -7.77
CA ALA A 241 3.06 -12.14 -7.83
C ALA A 241 4.34 -11.33 -8.08
N ASP A 242 4.17 -10.16 -8.66
CA ASP A 242 5.26 -9.19 -8.79
C ASP A 242 5.45 -8.43 -7.46
N LEU A 243 6.03 -9.14 -6.47
CA LEU A 243 6.26 -8.57 -5.14
C LEU A 243 7.43 -7.59 -5.10
N VAL A 244 8.37 -7.70 -6.02
CA VAL A 244 9.64 -6.97 -5.98
C VAL A 244 9.59 -5.72 -6.84
N ALA A 245 8.63 -5.61 -7.78
CA ALA A 245 8.44 -4.39 -8.54
C ALA A 245 8.19 -3.20 -7.60
N LYS A 246 9.04 -2.18 -7.74
CA LYS A 246 9.01 -0.95 -6.93
C LYS A 246 9.16 -1.20 -5.42
N LEU A 247 9.81 -2.29 -5.03
CA LEU A 247 10.01 -2.64 -3.62
C LEU A 247 10.57 -1.46 -2.77
N PRO A 248 11.51 -0.61 -3.27
CA PRO A 248 11.99 0.55 -2.51
C PRO A 248 10.92 1.58 -2.19
N GLU A 249 9.91 1.72 -3.06
CA GLU A 249 8.90 2.77 -2.97
C GLU A 249 7.55 2.25 -2.47
N ASN A 250 7.37 0.92 -2.40
CA ASN A 250 6.09 0.29 -2.10
C ASN A 250 6.10 -0.43 -0.74
N PRO A 251 5.56 0.22 0.32
CA PRO A 251 5.52 -0.39 1.65
C PRO A 251 4.69 -1.68 1.69
N LYS A 252 3.65 -1.81 0.88
CA LYS A 252 2.86 -3.05 0.80
C LYS A 252 3.69 -4.23 0.31
N SER A 253 4.56 -4.01 -0.67
CA SER A 253 5.45 -5.06 -1.19
C SER A 253 6.49 -5.48 -0.15
N GLN A 254 7.10 -4.53 0.58
CA GLN A 254 8.03 -4.85 1.67
C GLN A 254 7.32 -5.58 2.82
N PHE A 255 6.15 -5.10 3.23
CA PHE A 255 5.34 -5.76 4.24
C PHE A 255 4.98 -7.20 3.85
N ASN A 256 4.52 -7.42 2.62
CA ASN A 256 4.20 -8.75 2.13
C ASN A 256 5.43 -9.66 2.11
N LEU A 257 6.59 -9.15 1.71
CA LEU A 257 7.83 -9.92 1.72
C LEU A 257 8.16 -10.41 3.12
N VAL A 258 8.17 -9.50 4.11
CA VAL A 258 8.40 -9.85 5.53
C VAL A 258 7.33 -10.83 6.03
N TYR A 259 6.07 -10.61 5.68
CA TYR A 259 4.96 -11.49 6.06
C TYR A 259 5.15 -12.93 5.55
N PHE A 260 5.49 -13.10 4.26
CA PHE A 260 5.72 -14.45 3.70
C PHE A 260 6.98 -15.12 4.26
N CYS A 261 8.01 -14.35 4.59
CA CYS A 261 9.16 -14.88 5.32
C CYS A 261 8.76 -15.38 6.73
N LYS A 262 7.94 -14.58 7.46
CA LYS A 262 7.39 -14.99 8.77
C LYS A 262 6.56 -16.28 8.63
N LEU A 263 5.74 -16.36 7.60
CA LEU A 263 4.90 -17.54 7.32
C LEU A 263 5.74 -18.78 7.01
N ALA A 264 6.82 -18.63 6.26
CA ALA A 264 7.72 -19.76 5.95
C ALA A 264 8.44 -20.28 7.20
N LEU A 265 8.86 -19.39 8.09
CA LEU A 265 9.57 -19.73 9.33
C LEU A 265 8.65 -20.32 10.41
N ASN A 266 7.42 -19.85 10.50
CA ASN A 266 6.47 -20.24 11.55
C ASN A 266 5.12 -20.62 10.93
N PRO A 267 4.95 -21.86 10.48
CA PRO A 267 3.72 -22.35 9.86
C PRO A 267 2.58 -22.62 10.86
N THR A 268 2.46 -21.83 11.94
CA THR A 268 1.27 -21.94 12.80
C THR A 268 0.03 -21.73 11.93
N PRO A 269 -1.09 -22.46 12.19
CA PRO A 269 -2.32 -22.24 11.45
C PRO A 269 -2.84 -20.85 11.76
N PHE A 270 -2.32 -19.85 11.05
CA PHE A 270 -2.94 -18.56 10.99
C PHE A 270 -4.31 -18.78 10.37
N SER A 271 -5.36 -18.46 11.11
CA SER A 271 -6.61 -18.07 10.48
C SER A 271 -6.24 -16.95 9.52
N LEU A 272 -6.12 -17.28 8.23
CA LEU A 272 -5.95 -16.32 7.16
C LEU A 272 -7.03 -15.25 7.36
N PRO A 273 -6.67 -13.98 7.56
CA PRO A 273 -7.65 -12.93 7.38
C PRO A 273 -8.18 -13.17 5.98
N ASP A 274 -9.50 -13.34 5.87
CA ASP A 274 -10.21 -13.70 4.64
C ASP A 274 -9.65 -12.94 3.44
N LEU A 275 -8.74 -13.55 2.70
CA LEU A 275 -8.44 -13.19 1.32
C LEU A 275 -9.59 -13.67 0.44
N LYS A 276 -10.83 -13.46 0.92
CA LYS A 276 -12.00 -13.60 0.10
C LYS A 276 -11.90 -12.55 -0.97
N THR A 277 -11.54 -13.04 -2.15
CA THR A 277 -11.89 -12.46 -3.43
C THR A 277 -13.12 -11.57 -3.30
N GLN A 278 -12.91 -10.27 -3.19
CA GLN A 278 -13.95 -9.34 -3.57
C GLN A 278 -13.97 -9.30 -5.10
N PRO A 279 -15.16 -9.41 -5.70
CA PRO A 279 -15.40 -9.49 -7.13
C PRO A 279 -14.94 -8.26 -7.90
#